data_ccdf2243a0fed7bd061c68a411e40cf3
#
_entry.id   ccdf2243a0fed7bd061c68a411e40cf3
#
_cell.length_a   1.000
_cell.length_b   1.000
_cell.length_c   1.000
_cell.angle_alpha   90.00
_cell.angle_beta   90.00
_cell.angle_gamma   90.00
#
_symmetry.space_group_name_H-M   'P 1'
#
loop_
_entity.id
_entity.type
_entity.pdbx_description
1 polymer ?
#
loop_
_entity_poly.entity_id
_entity_poly.type
_entity_poly.pdbx_seq_one_letter_code
_entity_poly.pdbx_strand_id
1 'polypeptide(L)'
;MISRSVQAAALATMLLAVPAAQAVEVAGVRVDDQIKVGGNELVLNGAGVRTKVFVKVYVGALYVSQKANTAAALLDAATPRRMAMRMLRDIDSDTLYGALRDGLRDNHSEAELAALKASTEQLAEIMKKVGGAKTGDTVAVDFTADGVGVSFNGEPRGKVAGGAFARALLKVWLGDNPADGSLKKALLGG
;
A
#
# COMPACT_ATOMS: atom_id res chain seq x y z
N MET A 1 -37.46 67.41 -2.98
CA MET A 1 -36.62 66.75 -1.98
C MET A 1 -36.66 65.24 -2.33
N ILE A 2 -35.62 64.74 -2.95
CA ILE A 2 -35.56 63.35 -3.44
C ILE A 2 -34.48 62.67 -2.58
N SER A 3 -34.91 61.76 -1.68
CA SER A 3 -34.02 60.96 -0.82
C SER A 3 -33.53 59.76 -1.64
N ARG A 4 -32.21 59.65 -1.84
CA ARG A 4 -31.55 58.52 -2.44
C ARG A 4 -31.10 57.56 -1.34
N SER A 5 -31.79 56.41 -1.24
CA SER A 5 -31.37 55.32 -0.39
C SER A 5 -30.25 54.54 -1.10
N VAL A 6 -29.05 54.52 -0.51
CA VAL A 6 -27.92 53.71 -0.94
C VAL A 6 -28.03 52.36 -0.25
N GLN A 7 -28.36 51.31 -1.00
CA GLN A 7 -28.30 49.96 -0.51
C GLN A 7 -26.85 49.43 -0.66
N ALA A 8 -26.19 49.22 0.47
CA ALA A 8 -24.90 48.54 0.53
C ALA A 8 -25.10 46.99 0.42
N ALA A 9 -24.72 46.41 -0.70
CA ALA A 9 -24.70 44.99 -0.86
C ALA A 9 -23.43 44.42 -0.19
N ALA A 10 -23.60 43.72 0.94
CA ALA A 10 -22.53 42.96 1.58
C ALA A 10 -22.27 41.66 0.83
N LEU A 11 -21.15 41.57 0.13
CA LEU A 11 -20.64 40.33 -0.48
C LEU A 11 -20.06 39.43 0.61
N ALA A 12 -20.80 38.41 1.05
CA ALA A 12 -20.30 37.39 1.96
C ALA A 12 -19.39 36.42 1.17
N THR A 13 -18.08 36.58 1.31
CA THR A 13 -17.11 35.64 0.74
C THR A 13 -17.11 34.36 1.58
N MET A 14 -17.74 33.32 1.07
CA MET A 14 -17.77 31.97 1.68
C MET A 14 -16.39 31.34 1.45
N LEU A 15 -15.51 31.36 2.45
CA LEU A 15 -14.25 30.60 2.44
C LEU A 15 -14.64 29.11 2.52
N LEU A 16 -14.52 28.40 1.40
CA LEU A 16 -14.55 26.94 1.36
C LEU A 16 -13.28 26.43 2.06
N ALA A 17 -13.40 25.99 3.31
CA ALA A 17 -12.33 25.28 4.00
C ALA A 17 -12.10 23.93 3.29
N VAL A 18 -11.05 23.86 2.47
CA VAL A 18 -10.57 22.60 1.94
C VAL A 18 -10.01 21.81 3.13
N PRO A 19 -10.53 20.60 3.43
CA PRO A 19 -9.96 19.79 4.50
C PRO A 19 -8.48 19.50 4.14
N ALA A 20 -7.57 19.96 4.99
CA ALA A 20 -6.16 19.62 4.84
C ALA A 20 -6.03 18.10 4.99
N ALA A 21 -5.60 17.41 3.94
CA ALA A 21 -5.23 16.00 4.00
C ALA A 21 -4.18 15.86 5.10
N GLN A 22 -4.54 15.20 6.20
CA GLN A 22 -3.60 14.91 7.26
C GLN A 22 -2.65 13.84 6.75
N ALA A 23 -1.39 13.95 7.09
CA ALA A 23 -0.36 12.97 6.74
C ALA A 23 0.39 12.60 8.01
N VAL A 24 0.70 11.32 8.14
CA VAL A 24 1.54 10.80 9.23
C VAL A 24 3.00 10.78 8.74
N GLU A 25 3.94 11.14 9.60
CA GLU A 25 5.36 11.00 9.30
C GLU A 25 5.93 9.73 9.94
N VAL A 26 6.55 8.87 9.13
CA VAL A 26 7.19 7.62 9.59
C VAL A 26 8.63 7.61 9.07
N ALA A 27 9.62 7.64 9.95
CA ALA A 27 11.05 7.62 9.61
C ALA A 27 11.45 8.68 8.56
N GLY A 28 10.90 9.90 8.64
CA GLY A 28 11.15 11.00 7.69
C GLY A 28 10.37 10.89 6.38
N VAL A 29 9.49 9.90 6.25
CA VAL A 29 8.62 9.74 5.07
C VAL A 29 7.22 10.22 5.42
N ARG A 30 6.71 11.14 4.60
CA ARG A 30 5.30 11.55 4.66
C ARG A 30 4.42 10.46 4.06
N VAL A 31 3.41 10.03 4.81
CA VAL A 31 2.42 9.03 4.42
C VAL A 31 1.05 9.69 4.46
N ASP A 32 0.38 9.77 3.33
CA ASP A 32 -0.93 10.41 3.22
C ASP A 32 -2.02 9.57 3.90
N ASP A 33 -2.98 10.22 4.57
CA ASP A 33 -4.08 9.52 5.24
C ASP A 33 -5.07 8.86 4.27
N GLN A 34 -5.14 9.35 3.04
CA GLN A 34 -6.04 8.86 2.00
C GLN A 34 -5.36 8.88 0.64
N ILE A 35 -5.69 7.91 -0.20
CA ILE A 35 -5.22 7.80 -1.58
C ILE A 35 -6.36 7.36 -2.51
N LYS A 36 -6.22 7.64 -3.82
CA LYS A 36 -7.10 7.09 -4.86
C LYS A 36 -6.39 5.98 -5.63
N VAL A 37 -7.04 4.82 -5.76
CA VAL A 37 -6.52 3.67 -6.49
C VAL A 37 -7.63 3.09 -7.38
N GLY A 38 -7.44 3.13 -8.71
CA GLY A 38 -8.42 2.59 -9.65
C GLY A 38 -9.83 3.16 -9.46
N GLY A 39 -9.95 4.46 -9.12
CA GLY A 39 -11.23 5.12 -8.85
C GLY A 39 -11.79 4.91 -7.43
N ASN A 40 -11.19 4.06 -6.61
CA ASN A 40 -11.59 3.85 -5.22
C ASN A 40 -10.81 4.77 -4.29
N GLU A 41 -11.48 5.36 -3.31
CA GLU A 41 -10.83 6.05 -2.19
C GLU A 41 -10.45 5.03 -1.14
N LEU A 42 -9.17 5.02 -0.75
CA LEU A 42 -8.63 4.17 0.29
C LEU A 42 -8.08 5.02 1.43
N VAL A 43 -8.31 4.60 2.66
CA VAL A 43 -7.80 5.25 3.88
C VAL A 43 -6.60 4.49 4.41
N LEU A 44 -5.67 5.20 5.02
CA LEU A 44 -4.52 4.59 5.69
C LEU A 44 -5.00 3.74 6.88
N ASN A 45 -4.76 2.44 6.81
CA ASN A 45 -4.99 1.53 7.94
C ASN A 45 -3.88 1.65 8.98
N GLY A 46 -2.64 1.66 8.51
CA GLY A 46 -1.46 1.85 9.33
C GLY A 46 -0.19 1.93 8.50
N ALA A 47 0.88 2.43 9.11
CA ALA A 47 2.19 2.55 8.48
C ALA A 47 3.31 2.28 9.49
N GLY A 48 4.41 1.71 8.99
CA GLY A 48 5.57 1.39 9.82
C GLY A 48 6.82 1.14 8.99
N VAL A 49 7.95 0.94 9.68
CA VAL A 49 9.23 0.66 9.03
C VAL A 49 9.48 -0.84 8.99
N ARG A 50 9.80 -1.38 7.80
CA ARG A 50 10.41 -2.71 7.71
C ARG A 50 11.88 -2.62 8.03
N THR A 51 12.31 -3.40 9.01
CA THR A 51 13.72 -3.53 9.38
C THR A 51 14.19 -4.97 9.12
N LYS A 52 15.36 -5.15 8.53
CA LYS A 52 16.02 -6.45 8.37
C LYS A 52 17.42 -6.35 8.93
N VAL A 53 17.72 -7.17 9.96
CA VAL A 53 19.04 -7.19 10.62
C VAL A 53 19.54 -5.76 10.93
N PHE A 54 18.74 -5.00 11.70
CA PHE A 54 18.98 -3.61 12.12
C PHE A 54 18.98 -2.54 11.00
N VAL A 55 18.76 -2.93 9.74
CA VAL A 55 18.74 -2.01 8.60
C VAL A 55 17.30 -1.67 8.22
N LYS A 56 16.97 -0.38 8.23
CA LYS A 56 15.69 0.12 7.71
C LYS A 56 15.64 -0.06 6.20
N VAL A 57 14.64 -0.76 5.70
CA VAL A 57 14.52 -1.14 4.29
C VAL A 57 13.55 -0.23 3.56
N TYR A 58 12.33 -0.11 4.09
CA TYR A 58 11.30 0.78 3.55
C TYR A 58 10.30 1.20 4.64
N VAL A 59 9.58 2.28 4.38
CA VAL A 59 8.31 2.59 5.06
C VAL A 59 7.20 1.89 4.30
N GLY A 60 6.49 0.99 4.99
CA GLY A 60 5.30 0.32 4.47
C GLY A 60 4.04 1.03 4.95
N ALA A 61 3.10 1.29 4.05
CA ALA A 61 1.79 1.86 4.35
C ALA A 61 0.70 0.98 3.74
N LEU A 62 -0.24 0.54 4.56
CA LEU A 62 -1.38 -0.25 4.13
C LEU A 62 -2.61 0.64 4.02
N TYR A 63 -3.17 0.71 2.82
CA TYR A 63 -4.41 1.43 2.53
C TYR A 63 -5.53 0.45 2.26
N VAL A 64 -6.72 0.76 2.78
CA VAL A 64 -7.90 -0.11 2.77
C VAL A 64 -9.16 0.71 2.52
N SER A 65 -10.24 0.07 2.07
CA SER A 65 -11.54 0.74 1.93
C SER A 65 -12.19 1.00 3.30
N GLN A 66 -11.94 0.13 4.27
CA GLN A 66 -12.43 0.27 5.64
C GLN A 66 -11.36 -0.23 6.62
N LYS A 67 -11.03 0.59 7.63
CA LYS A 67 -10.01 0.25 8.63
C LYS A 67 -10.39 -1.03 9.41
N ALA A 68 -9.37 -1.85 9.70
CA ALA A 68 -9.48 -3.02 10.54
C ALA A 68 -8.17 -3.26 11.30
N ASN A 69 -8.27 -3.78 12.51
CA ASN A 69 -7.14 -4.04 13.42
C ASN A 69 -6.75 -5.51 13.51
N THR A 70 -7.36 -6.38 12.71
CA THR A 70 -7.03 -7.80 12.64
C THR A 70 -6.57 -8.20 11.25
N ALA A 71 -5.57 -9.09 11.18
CA ALA A 71 -5.09 -9.62 9.92
C ALA A 71 -6.19 -10.37 9.16
N ALA A 72 -7.03 -11.16 9.85
CA ALA A 72 -8.10 -11.93 9.23
C ALA A 72 -9.08 -11.02 8.47
N ALA A 73 -9.56 -9.94 9.09
CA ALA A 73 -10.48 -9.01 8.44
C ALA A 73 -9.87 -8.38 7.17
N LEU A 74 -8.57 -8.09 7.17
CA LEU A 74 -7.88 -7.51 6.01
C LEU A 74 -7.55 -8.55 4.94
N LEU A 75 -7.22 -9.78 5.32
CA LEU A 75 -6.95 -10.88 4.38
C LEU A 75 -8.21 -11.36 3.66
N ASP A 76 -9.36 -11.37 4.36
CA ASP A 76 -10.63 -11.87 3.84
C ASP A 76 -11.46 -10.80 3.11
N ALA A 77 -11.07 -9.54 3.22
CA ALA A 77 -11.79 -8.46 2.56
C ALA A 77 -11.78 -8.63 1.03
N ALA A 78 -12.97 -8.54 0.41
CA ALA A 78 -13.10 -8.51 -1.05
C ALA A 78 -12.79 -7.12 -1.65
N THR A 79 -12.70 -6.09 -0.80
CA THR A 79 -12.47 -4.70 -1.19
C THR A 79 -11.02 -4.42 -1.57
N PRO A 80 -10.74 -3.42 -2.40
CA PRO A 80 -9.38 -3.05 -2.79
C PRO A 80 -8.52 -2.66 -1.59
N ARG A 81 -7.25 -3.05 -1.63
CA ARG A 81 -6.21 -2.68 -0.66
C ARG A 81 -4.93 -2.36 -1.42
N ARG A 82 -4.12 -1.48 -0.89
CA ARG A 82 -2.78 -1.18 -1.40
C ARG A 82 -1.74 -1.29 -0.30
N MET A 83 -0.68 -2.02 -0.55
CA MET A 83 0.55 -1.95 0.20
C MET A 83 1.53 -1.07 -0.57
N ALA A 84 1.83 0.12 -0.04
CA ALA A 84 2.82 1.03 -0.60
C ALA A 84 4.12 0.92 0.20
N MET A 85 5.26 0.79 -0.50
CA MET A 85 6.59 0.65 0.08
C MET A 85 7.48 1.78 -0.42
N ARG A 86 7.73 2.79 0.44
CA ARG A 86 8.69 3.88 0.15
C ARG A 86 10.08 3.46 0.58
N MET A 87 10.99 3.30 -0.36
CA MET A 87 12.33 2.79 -0.10
C MET A 87 13.16 3.76 0.75
N LEU A 88 13.80 3.24 1.79
CA LEU A 88 14.75 3.96 2.64
C LEU A 88 16.20 3.67 2.26
N ARG A 89 16.41 2.78 1.30
CA ARG A 89 17.69 2.42 0.73
C ARG A 89 17.54 1.86 -0.68
N ASP A 90 18.65 1.82 -1.42
CA ASP A 90 18.70 1.18 -2.72
C ASP A 90 18.56 -0.35 -2.57
N ILE A 91 17.73 -0.96 -3.41
CA ILE A 91 17.48 -2.40 -3.45
C ILE A 91 17.39 -2.82 -4.91
N ASP A 92 18.07 -3.91 -5.27
CA ASP A 92 17.92 -4.54 -6.59
C ASP A 92 16.63 -5.37 -6.69
N SER A 93 16.19 -5.65 -7.92
CA SER A 93 14.95 -6.39 -8.19
C SER A 93 14.97 -7.80 -7.64
N ASP A 94 16.12 -8.47 -7.66
CA ASP A 94 16.25 -9.86 -7.22
C ASP A 94 16.11 -9.94 -5.70
N THR A 95 16.70 -9.01 -4.98
CA THR A 95 16.53 -8.88 -3.52
C THR A 95 15.09 -8.58 -3.15
N LEU A 96 14.42 -7.67 -3.88
CA LEU A 96 13.04 -7.30 -3.61
C LEU A 96 12.08 -8.45 -3.91
N TYR A 97 12.23 -9.11 -5.07
CA TYR A 97 11.46 -10.30 -5.43
C TYR A 97 11.75 -11.47 -4.48
N GLY A 98 13.02 -11.69 -4.15
CA GLY A 98 13.43 -12.74 -3.20
C GLY A 98 12.72 -12.61 -1.86
N ALA A 99 12.59 -11.39 -1.34
CA ALA A 99 11.86 -11.13 -0.09
C ALA A 99 10.36 -11.48 -0.19
N LEU A 100 9.71 -11.20 -1.33
CA LEU A 100 8.30 -11.57 -1.57
C LEU A 100 8.13 -13.08 -1.69
N ARG A 101 9.01 -13.74 -2.42
CA ARG A 101 9.02 -15.21 -2.58
C ARG A 101 9.25 -15.92 -1.24
N ASP A 102 10.21 -15.45 -0.45
CA ASP A 102 10.50 -16.02 0.86
C ASP A 102 9.31 -15.83 1.81
N GLY A 103 8.68 -14.65 1.81
CA GLY A 103 7.47 -14.41 2.59
C GLY A 103 6.27 -15.24 2.14
N LEU A 104 6.13 -15.56 0.85
CA LEU A 104 5.14 -16.53 0.38
C LEU A 104 5.44 -17.92 0.94
N ARG A 105 6.68 -18.39 0.82
CA ARG A 105 7.09 -19.70 1.34
C ARG A 105 6.86 -19.85 2.84
N ASP A 106 7.15 -18.81 3.60
CA ASP A 106 7.07 -18.84 5.06
C ASP A 106 5.60 -18.85 5.57
N ASN A 107 4.62 -18.54 4.70
CA ASN A 107 3.20 -18.45 5.06
C ASN A 107 2.28 -19.47 4.33
N HIS A 108 2.86 -20.40 3.56
CA HIS A 108 2.08 -21.38 2.79
C HIS A 108 2.74 -22.75 2.79
N SER A 109 1.91 -23.80 2.71
CA SER A 109 2.35 -25.17 2.52
C SER A 109 2.91 -25.40 1.10
N GLU A 110 3.65 -26.49 0.89
CA GLU A 110 4.17 -26.84 -0.42
C GLU A 110 3.06 -27.04 -1.47
N ALA A 111 1.91 -27.60 -1.06
CA ALA A 111 0.76 -27.77 -1.95
C ALA A 111 0.16 -26.42 -2.39
N GLU A 112 0.03 -25.47 -1.45
CA GLU A 112 -0.42 -24.12 -1.77
C GLU A 112 0.59 -23.38 -2.67
N LEU A 113 1.88 -23.51 -2.41
CA LEU A 113 2.94 -22.92 -3.25
C LEU A 113 2.94 -23.52 -4.66
N ALA A 114 2.72 -24.83 -4.79
CA ALA A 114 2.57 -25.48 -6.09
C ALA A 114 1.38 -24.93 -6.88
N ALA A 115 0.24 -24.71 -6.23
CA ALA A 115 -0.95 -24.09 -6.84
C ALA A 115 -0.72 -22.62 -7.24
N LEU A 116 0.16 -21.90 -6.54
CA LEU A 116 0.49 -20.49 -6.80
C LEU A 116 1.68 -20.30 -7.76
N LYS A 117 2.31 -21.38 -8.24
CA LYS A 117 3.56 -21.34 -9.00
C LYS A 117 3.48 -20.41 -10.21
N ALA A 118 2.47 -20.58 -11.07
CA ALA A 118 2.32 -19.76 -12.27
C ALA A 118 2.16 -18.25 -11.95
N SER A 119 1.40 -17.93 -10.89
CA SER A 119 1.21 -16.54 -10.43
C SER A 119 2.50 -15.97 -9.85
N THR A 120 3.28 -16.78 -9.15
CA THR A 120 4.58 -16.38 -8.59
C THR A 120 5.61 -16.11 -9.70
N GLU A 121 5.62 -16.93 -10.76
CA GLU A 121 6.46 -16.73 -11.95
C GLU A 121 6.07 -15.43 -12.69
N GLN A 122 4.76 -15.16 -12.86
CA GLN A 122 4.30 -13.89 -13.42
C GLN A 122 4.73 -12.69 -12.57
N LEU A 123 4.66 -12.79 -11.25
CA LEU A 123 5.16 -11.74 -10.35
C LEU A 123 6.66 -11.51 -10.54
N ALA A 124 7.46 -12.60 -10.71
CA ALA A 124 8.89 -12.48 -10.97
C ALA A 124 9.18 -11.65 -12.23
N GLU A 125 8.45 -11.90 -13.31
CA GLU A 125 8.61 -11.15 -14.58
C GLU A 125 8.21 -9.67 -14.43
N ILE A 126 7.17 -9.38 -13.60
CA ILE A 126 6.78 -8.01 -13.29
C ILE A 126 7.87 -7.32 -12.46
N MET A 127 8.45 -8.00 -11.47
CA MET A 127 9.51 -7.43 -10.63
C MET A 127 10.80 -7.17 -11.44
N LYS A 128 11.12 -7.99 -12.43
CA LYS A 128 12.21 -7.69 -13.39
C LYS A 128 11.96 -6.37 -14.15
N LYS A 129 10.70 -6.07 -14.52
CA LYS A 129 10.33 -4.80 -15.17
C LYS A 129 10.38 -3.60 -14.21
N VAL A 130 10.24 -3.82 -12.91
CA VAL A 130 10.48 -2.79 -11.90
C VAL A 130 11.96 -2.42 -11.89
N GLY A 131 12.84 -3.40 -12.06
CA GLY A 131 14.28 -3.22 -11.95
C GLY A 131 14.71 -2.99 -10.50
N GLY A 132 15.74 -2.20 -10.28
CA GLY A 132 16.13 -1.77 -8.94
C GLY A 132 15.30 -0.57 -8.46
N ALA A 133 15.08 -0.48 -7.16
CA ALA A 133 14.45 0.66 -6.51
C ALA A 133 15.50 1.45 -5.72
N LYS A 134 15.54 2.77 -5.89
CA LYS A 134 16.42 3.68 -5.18
C LYS A 134 15.77 4.21 -3.92
N THR A 135 16.58 4.75 -3.01
CA THR A 135 16.08 5.52 -1.88
C THR A 135 15.10 6.59 -2.36
N GLY A 136 13.91 6.60 -1.77
CA GLY A 136 12.85 7.52 -2.17
C GLY A 136 11.90 7.00 -3.26
N ASP A 137 12.20 5.90 -3.95
CA ASP A 137 11.25 5.28 -4.87
C ASP A 137 10.11 4.58 -4.11
N THR A 138 8.99 4.43 -4.80
CA THR A 138 7.81 3.74 -4.26
C THR A 138 7.45 2.55 -5.13
N VAL A 139 7.44 1.37 -4.52
CA VAL A 139 6.82 0.17 -5.08
C VAL A 139 5.46 -0.01 -4.41
N ALA A 140 4.39 -0.12 -5.20
CA ALA A 140 3.08 -0.38 -4.64
C ALA A 140 2.48 -1.67 -5.21
N VAL A 141 1.78 -2.40 -4.35
CA VAL A 141 1.09 -3.64 -4.67
C VAL A 141 -0.40 -3.46 -4.35
N ASP A 142 -1.22 -3.55 -5.38
CA ASP A 142 -2.67 -3.46 -5.29
C ASP A 142 -3.28 -4.85 -5.21
N PHE A 143 -4.15 -5.07 -4.25
CA PHE A 143 -4.87 -6.31 -4.04
C PHE A 143 -6.35 -6.06 -4.33
N THR A 144 -6.89 -6.81 -5.28
CA THR A 144 -8.30 -6.76 -5.67
C THR A 144 -8.89 -8.16 -5.71
N ALA A 145 -10.21 -8.26 -5.90
CA ALA A 145 -10.86 -9.57 -6.13
C ALA A 145 -10.32 -10.27 -7.39
N ASP A 146 -9.84 -9.49 -8.37
CA ASP A 146 -9.36 -9.99 -9.66
C ASP A 146 -7.88 -10.38 -9.64
N GLY A 147 -7.12 -10.00 -8.60
CA GLY A 147 -5.71 -10.32 -8.49
C GLY A 147 -4.83 -9.21 -7.91
N VAL A 148 -3.58 -9.17 -8.35
CA VAL A 148 -2.53 -8.28 -7.87
C VAL A 148 -2.06 -7.36 -8.99
N GLY A 149 -2.02 -6.06 -8.75
CA GLY A 149 -1.35 -5.07 -9.59
C GLY A 149 -0.05 -4.58 -8.94
N VAL A 150 1.00 -4.38 -9.74
CA VAL A 150 2.26 -3.78 -9.27
C VAL A 150 2.50 -2.47 -10.00
N SER A 151 2.86 -1.44 -9.26
CA SER A 151 3.29 -0.14 -9.81
C SER A 151 4.61 0.32 -9.18
N PHE A 152 5.35 1.12 -9.95
CA PHE A 152 6.62 1.70 -9.55
C PHE A 152 6.57 3.21 -9.82
N ASN A 153 6.72 4.00 -8.77
CA ASN A 153 6.58 5.46 -8.81
C ASN A 153 5.27 5.92 -9.49
N GLY A 154 4.17 5.20 -9.21
CA GLY A 154 2.85 5.46 -9.79
C GLY A 154 2.60 4.81 -11.16
N GLU A 155 3.63 4.37 -11.87
CA GLU A 155 3.51 3.75 -13.19
C GLU A 155 3.22 2.25 -13.08
N PRO A 156 2.16 1.72 -13.72
CA PRO A 156 1.87 0.29 -13.73
C PRO A 156 2.99 -0.53 -14.37
N ARG A 157 3.37 -1.65 -13.74
CA ARG A 157 4.38 -2.59 -14.25
C ARG A 157 3.79 -3.92 -14.70
N GLY A 158 2.62 -4.27 -14.19
CA GLY A 158 1.89 -5.46 -14.60
C GLY A 158 0.85 -5.90 -13.59
N LYS A 159 0.13 -6.97 -13.97
CA LYS A 159 -0.90 -7.58 -13.12
C LYS A 159 -0.73 -9.10 -13.12
N VAL A 160 -1.06 -9.73 -11.99
CA VAL A 160 -1.21 -11.17 -11.84
C VAL A 160 -2.66 -11.44 -11.51
N ALA A 161 -3.35 -12.23 -12.32
CA ALA A 161 -4.76 -12.55 -12.12
C ALA A 161 -4.95 -13.54 -10.94
N GLY A 162 -6.11 -13.46 -10.30
CA GLY A 162 -6.57 -14.42 -9.30
C GLY A 162 -6.58 -13.87 -7.88
N GLY A 163 -7.78 -13.79 -7.28
CA GLY A 163 -7.98 -13.33 -5.91
C GLY A 163 -7.31 -14.22 -4.86
N ALA A 164 -7.16 -15.52 -5.14
CA ALA A 164 -6.41 -16.43 -4.26
C ALA A 164 -4.94 -16.02 -4.15
N PHE A 165 -4.30 -15.61 -5.27
CA PHE A 165 -2.94 -15.10 -5.25
C PHE A 165 -2.84 -13.76 -4.51
N ALA A 166 -3.83 -12.87 -4.68
CA ALA A 166 -3.88 -11.61 -3.96
C ALA A 166 -3.89 -11.82 -2.44
N ARG A 167 -4.74 -12.73 -1.95
CA ARG A 167 -4.79 -13.12 -0.54
C ARG A 167 -3.46 -13.74 -0.07
N ALA A 168 -2.90 -14.65 -0.86
CA ALA A 168 -1.65 -15.32 -0.53
C ALA A 168 -0.47 -14.33 -0.43
N LEU A 169 -0.35 -13.40 -1.38
CA LEU A 169 0.73 -12.43 -1.37
C LEU A 169 0.60 -11.42 -0.22
N LEU A 170 -0.62 -11.03 0.17
CA LEU A 170 -0.81 -10.12 1.30
C LEU A 170 -0.36 -10.73 2.63
N LYS A 171 -0.35 -12.06 2.77
CA LYS A 171 0.19 -12.76 3.95
C LYS A 171 1.69 -12.51 4.17
N VAL A 172 2.44 -12.08 3.16
CA VAL A 172 3.85 -11.65 3.35
C VAL A 172 3.98 -10.59 4.43
N TRP A 173 2.99 -9.72 4.56
CA TRP A 173 2.98 -8.66 5.59
C TRP A 173 2.06 -8.96 6.77
N LEU A 174 0.94 -9.65 6.54
CA LEU A 174 -0.12 -9.83 7.54
C LEU A 174 -0.30 -11.29 8.01
N GLY A 175 0.42 -12.25 7.41
CA GLY A 175 0.37 -13.67 7.77
C GLY A 175 0.99 -13.98 9.13
N ASP A 176 1.01 -15.25 9.50
CA ASP A 176 1.54 -15.71 10.79
C ASP A 176 3.06 -15.55 10.88
N ASN A 177 3.75 -15.68 9.74
CA ASN A 177 5.19 -15.44 9.58
C ASN A 177 5.44 -14.21 8.69
N PRO A 178 5.17 -12.98 9.21
CA PRO A 178 5.28 -11.77 8.40
C PRO A 178 6.74 -11.40 8.14
N ALA A 179 6.99 -10.66 7.07
CA ALA A 179 8.31 -10.14 6.73
C ALA A 179 8.97 -9.31 7.85
N ASP A 180 8.15 -8.73 8.75
CA ASP A 180 8.57 -8.02 9.96
C ASP A 180 7.35 -7.91 10.90
N GLY A 181 7.48 -8.44 12.13
CA GLY A 181 6.40 -8.44 13.12
C GLY A 181 6.03 -7.05 13.63
N SER A 182 7.01 -6.14 13.76
CA SER A 182 6.77 -4.75 14.17
C SER A 182 6.03 -3.98 13.07
N LEU A 183 6.41 -4.22 11.81
CA LEU A 183 5.68 -3.66 10.67
C LEU A 183 4.24 -4.19 10.63
N LYS A 184 4.02 -5.51 10.78
CA LYS A 184 2.66 -6.08 10.83
C LYS A 184 1.80 -5.38 11.88
N LYS A 185 2.33 -5.21 13.10
CA LYS A 185 1.62 -4.51 14.18
C LYS A 185 1.25 -3.09 13.77
N ALA A 186 2.19 -2.33 13.23
CA ALA A 186 1.97 -0.96 12.77
C ALA A 186 0.95 -0.88 11.62
N LEU A 187 0.98 -1.83 10.65
CA LEU A 187 0.01 -1.91 9.56
C LEU A 187 -1.43 -2.20 10.05
N LEU A 188 -1.58 -2.85 11.21
CA LEU A 188 -2.85 -3.14 11.87
C LEU A 188 -3.31 -2.01 12.82
N GLY A 189 -2.62 -0.86 12.83
CA GLY A 189 -3.00 0.32 13.62
C GLY A 189 -2.55 0.28 15.07
N GLY A 190 -1.51 -0.53 15.40
CA GLY A 190 -0.95 -0.71 16.74
C GLY A 190 0.41 -0.05 16.94
#